data_57c321917516cad1897e00140cbb508c
#
_entry.id   57c321917516cad1897e00140cbb508c
#
_cell.length_a   1.000
_cell.length_b   1.000
_cell.length_c   1.000
_cell.angle_alpha   90.00
_cell.angle_beta   90.00
_cell.angle_gamma   90.00
#
_symmetry.space_group_name_H-M   'P 1'
#
loop_
_entity.id
_entity.type
_entity.pdbx_description
1 polymer ?
#
loop_
_entity_poly.entity_id
_entity_poly.type
_entity_poly.pdbx_seq_one_letter_code
_entity_poly.pdbx_strand_id
1 'polypeptide(L)'
;MKLVSVNVGLPKSIDINGQSVKTGIYKNPVTTPVLASKLGLAGDGQADLTVHGGEHQALYSYPVEHYAYWAKTLRYTGYDYGMFGENLTVVGLLEDEVYIGDILQIGEVGIGPTVQVTMPRIPCFKFGHKIGQPNILDAFLRSGRSGFYQRLLTAGKVQAGDSVTISQRDPQQVTVRVALGLQKLQEGDAELLQQALQIESLAPLLRSVYQQRLSTGS
;
A
#
# COMPACT_ATOMS: atom_id res chain seq x y z
N MET A 1 -16.71 2.14 -5.36
CA MET A 1 -15.62 2.29 -4.38
C MET A 1 -15.42 3.79 -4.14
N LYS A 2 -14.80 4.18 -3.03
CA LYS A 2 -14.71 5.59 -2.64
C LYS A 2 -13.45 5.87 -1.83
N LEU A 3 -12.88 7.07 -1.97
CA LEU A 3 -11.80 7.59 -1.14
C LEU A 3 -12.40 8.19 0.15
N VAL A 4 -12.06 7.60 1.29
CA VAL A 4 -12.60 7.99 2.61
C VAL A 4 -11.76 9.13 3.19
N SER A 5 -10.43 9.03 3.07
CA SER A 5 -9.49 10.03 3.59
C SER A 5 -8.25 10.10 2.72
N VAL A 6 -7.68 11.29 2.61
CA VAL A 6 -6.34 11.54 2.06
C VAL A 6 -5.43 11.93 3.22
N ASN A 7 -4.30 11.24 3.35
CA ASN A 7 -3.42 11.41 4.50
C ASN A 7 -2.00 11.73 4.03
N VAL A 8 -1.41 12.77 4.60
CA VAL A 8 -0.06 13.23 4.27
C VAL A 8 0.78 13.45 5.52
N GLY A 9 2.10 13.38 5.37
CA GLY A 9 3.03 13.66 6.46
C GLY A 9 4.45 13.74 5.96
N LEU A 10 5.13 14.84 6.27
CA LEU A 10 6.55 14.99 5.98
C LEU A 10 7.38 14.06 6.88
N PRO A 11 8.49 13.53 6.38
CA PRO A 11 9.40 12.73 7.18
C PRO A 11 9.90 13.49 8.40
N LYS A 12 9.84 12.84 9.56
CA LYS A 12 10.39 13.35 10.83
C LYS A 12 11.34 12.33 11.45
N SER A 13 12.27 12.80 12.27
CA SER A 13 13.11 11.94 13.10
C SER A 13 12.36 11.56 14.37
N ILE A 14 12.46 10.29 14.72
CA ILE A 14 11.92 9.72 15.98
C ILE A 14 13.03 8.92 16.66
N ASP A 15 12.96 8.79 17.96
CA ASP A 15 13.85 7.89 18.69
C ASP A 15 13.28 6.46 18.67
N ILE A 16 14.10 5.50 18.29
CA ILE A 16 13.80 4.07 18.39
C ILE A 16 14.98 3.42 19.10
N ASN A 17 14.80 3.05 20.37
CA ASN A 17 15.83 2.41 21.20
C ASN A 17 17.16 3.21 21.28
N GLY A 18 17.08 4.53 21.42
CA GLY A 18 18.22 5.42 21.51
C GLY A 18 18.85 5.80 20.16
N GLN A 19 18.25 5.37 19.05
CA GLN A 19 18.69 5.72 17.70
C GLN A 19 17.73 6.68 17.02
N SER A 20 18.25 7.76 16.43
CA SER A 20 17.44 8.67 15.62
C SER A 20 17.13 8.05 14.26
N VAL A 21 15.86 7.78 14.00
CA VAL A 21 15.38 7.14 12.76
C VAL A 21 14.44 8.09 12.01
N LYS A 22 14.77 8.42 10.76
CA LYS A 22 13.91 9.23 9.89
C LYS A 22 12.77 8.36 9.33
N THR A 23 11.52 8.86 9.41
CA THR A 23 10.34 8.13 8.96
C THR A 23 9.23 9.04 8.45
N GLY A 24 8.54 8.64 7.37
CA GLY A 24 7.32 9.26 6.85
C GLY A 24 6.03 8.51 7.20
N ILE A 25 6.08 7.57 8.18
CA ILE A 25 4.92 6.72 8.51
C ILE A 25 3.80 7.47 9.27
N TYR A 26 4.10 8.63 9.84
CA TYR A 26 3.13 9.43 10.58
C TYR A 26 2.40 10.36 9.62
N LYS A 27 1.23 9.94 9.20
CA LYS A 27 0.36 10.69 8.28
C LYS A 27 -0.89 11.16 9.00
N ASN A 28 -1.39 12.32 8.59
CA ASN A 28 -2.59 12.93 9.13
C ASN A 28 -3.58 13.22 8.01
N PRO A 29 -4.89 13.09 8.26
CA PRO A 29 -5.92 13.46 7.29
C PRO A 29 -5.84 14.93 6.89
N VAL A 30 -6.12 15.20 5.62
CA VAL A 30 -6.26 16.56 5.09
C VAL A 30 -7.64 16.75 4.48
N THR A 31 -8.19 17.98 4.60
CA THR A 31 -9.53 18.31 4.15
C THR A 31 -9.57 19.02 2.80
N THR A 32 -8.43 19.44 2.30
CA THR A 32 -8.32 20.13 1.01
C THR A 32 -7.83 19.19 -0.09
N PRO A 33 -8.17 19.44 -1.37
CA PRO A 33 -7.64 18.66 -2.49
C PRO A 33 -6.12 18.68 -2.53
N VAL A 34 -5.51 17.51 -2.74
CA VAL A 34 -4.05 17.31 -2.78
C VAL A 34 -3.63 16.86 -4.17
N LEU A 35 -2.57 17.45 -4.70
CA LEU A 35 -1.99 17.01 -5.97
C LEU A 35 -1.24 15.68 -5.76
N ALA A 36 -1.61 14.66 -6.52
CA ALA A 36 -0.88 13.42 -6.68
C ALA A 36 0.03 13.52 -7.92
N SER A 37 1.30 13.18 -7.77
CA SER A 37 2.32 13.20 -8.82
C SER A 37 3.20 11.94 -8.72
N LYS A 38 4.11 11.75 -9.67
CA LYS A 38 4.99 10.55 -9.72
C LYS A 38 5.71 10.23 -8.40
N LEU A 39 5.95 11.22 -7.57
CA LEU A 39 6.66 11.07 -6.29
C LEU A 39 5.73 10.97 -5.09
N GLY A 40 4.41 10.92 -5.28
CA GLY A 40 3.41 10.85 -4.22
C GLY A 40 2.54 12.10 -4.11
N LEU A 41 1.97 12.32 -2.93
CA LEU A 41 1.08 13.45 -2.64
C LEU A 41 1.87 14.70 -2.27
N ALA A 42 1.40 15.86 -2.71
CA ALA A 42 1.91 17.14 -2.22
C ALA A 42 1.73 17.24 -0.69
N GLY A 43 2.77 17.68 0.02
CA GLY A 43 2.76 17.70 1.49
C GLY A 43 3.07 16.37 2.17
N ASP A 44 3.30 15.33 1.39
CA ASP A 44 3.81 14.04 1.85
C ASP A 44 5.31 13.89 1.55
N GLY A 45 5.93 12.89 2.16
CA GLY A 45 7.32 12.57 1.86
C GLY A 45 7.71 11.16 2.25
N GLN A 46 8.68 10.63 1.50
CA GLN A 46 9.28 9.33 1.74
C GLN A 46 10.64 9.54 2.42
N ALA A 47 10.88 8.80 3.51
CA ALA A 47 12.09 9.01 4.33
C ALA A 47 13.32 8.30 3.77
N ASP A 48 13.13 7.25 2.97
CA ASP A 48 14.19 6.40 2.45
C ASP A 48 13.76 5.87 1.07
N LEU A 49 14.30 6.47 0.04
CA LEU A 49 13.98 6.13 -1.36
C LEU A 49 14.64 4.83 -1.83
N THR A 50 15.59 4.28 -1.05
CA THR A 50 16.29 3.04 -1.44
C THR A 50 15.50 1.79 -1.09
N VAL A 51 14.65 1.86 -0.04
CA VAL A 51 13.89 0.71 0.48
C VAL A 51 12.38 0.98 0.52
N HIS A 52 11.98 2.22 0.82
CA HIS A 52 10.59 2.62 1.04
C HIS A 52 10.25 3.84 0.20
N GLY A 53 10.09 3.65 -1.12
CA GLY A 53 9.76 4.76 -1.99
C GLY A 53 9.99 4.45 -3.47
N GLY A 54 10.07 5.51 -4.24
CA GLY A 54 10.19 5.45 -5.68
C GLY A 54 8.84 5.31 -6.38
N GLU A 55 8.87 5.22 -7.70
CA GLU A 55 7.68 5.27 -8.56
C GLU A 55 6.65 4.16 -8.24
N HIS A 56 7.12 2.95 -7.93
CA HIS A 56 6.25 1.80 -7.63
C HIS A 56 5.60 1.86 -6.23
N GLN A 57 5.99 2.79 -5.40
CA GLN A 57 5.46 2.98 -4.04
C GLN A 57 5.05 4.46 -3.82
N ALA A 58 4.59 5.13 -4.89
CA ALA A 58 4.22 6.53 -4.84
C ALA A 58 3.02 6.80 -3.92
N LEU A 59 2.05 5.91 -3.91
CA LEU A 59 0.88 5.97 -3.03
C LEU A 59 0.68 4.63 -2.32
N TYR A 60 0.22 4.71 -1.06
CA TYR A 60 -0.21 3.55 -0.30
C TYR A 60 -1.70 3.67 0.01
N SER A 61 -2.50 2.71 -0.47
CA SER A 61 -3.94 2.58 -0.19
C SER A 61 -4.19 1.52 0.87
N TYR A 62 -5.13 1.81 1.80
CA TYR A 62 -5.52 0.90 2.86
C TYR A 62 -7.03 0.85 3.02
N PRO A 63 -7.67 -0.35 2.98
CA PRO A 63 -9.10 -0.51 3.15
C PRO A 63 -9.59 -0.12 4.54
N VAL A 64 -10.60 0.75 4.62
CA VAL A 64 -11.18 1.19 5.89
C VAL A 64 -11.86 0.03 6.64
N GLU A 65 -12.30 -0.99 5.94
CA GLU A 65 -12.90 -2.21 6.49
C GLU A 65 -11.98 -2.92 7.50
N HIS A 66 -10.67 -2.76 7.34
CA HIS A 66 -9.70 -3.38 8.24
C HIS A 66 -9.55 -2.65 9.58
N TYR A 67 -9.98 -1.41 9.66
CA TYR A 67 -9.89 -0.64 10.90
C TYR A 67 -10.63 -1.29 12.06
N ALA A 68 -11.86 -1.77 11.84
CA ALA A 68 -12.64 -2.46 12.86
C ALA A 68 -11.97 -3.75 13.36
N TYR A 69 -11.33 -4.51 12.45
CA TYR A 69 -10.56 -5.69 12.82
C TYR A 69 -9.37 -5.34 13.72
N TRP A 70 -8.60 -4.32 13.35
CA TRP A 70 -7.45 -3.90 14.13
C TRP A 70 -7.83 -3.27 15.47
N ALA A 71 -8.98 -2.59 15.53
CA ALA A 71 -9.55 -2.12 16.77
C ALA A 71 -9.65 -3.20 17.82
N LYS A 72 -10.36 -4.21 17.42
CA LYS A 72 -10.59 -5.36 18.27
C LYS A 72 -9.27 -6.05 18.65
N THR A 73 -8.39 -6.25 17.66
CA THR A 73 -7.12 -6.96 17.83
C THR A 73 -6.15 -6.22 18.72
N LEU A 74 -6.03 -4.90 18.53
CA LEU A 74 -5.09 -4.05 19.26
C LEU A 74 -5.71 -3.46 20.54
N ARG A 75 -6.99 -3.72 20.82
CA ARG A 75 -7.75 -3.13 21.94
C ARG A 75 -7.66 -1.60 21.96
N TYR A 76 -7.72 -1.00 20.79
CA TYR A 76 -7.57 0.43 20.58
C TYR A 76 -8.93 1.04 20.29
N THR A 77 -9.26 2.13 20.99
CA THR A 77 -10.51 2.87 20.83
C THR A 77 -10.18 4.26 20.26
N GLY A 78 -10.41 4.44 19.01
CA GLY A 78 -10.16 5.71 18.31
C GLY A 78 -9.18 5.52 17.16
N TYR A 79 -9.69 5.69 15.94
CA TYR A 79 -8.87 5.59 14.74
C TYR A 79 -8.75 6.93 14.09
N ASP A 80 -7.51 7.36 13.93
CA ASP A 80 -7.20 8.39 12.96
C ASP A 80 -6.80 7.71 11.64
N TYR A 81 -7.41 8.10 10.55
CA TYR A 81 -6.96 7.70 9.22
C TYR A 81 -5.48 8.06 9.05
N GLY A 82 -4.74 7.26 8.31
CA GLY A 82 -3.28 7.35 8.27
C GLY A 82 -2.56 6.56 9.36
N MET A 83 -3.31 5.84 10.23
CA MET A 83 -2.74 5.04 11.32
C MET A 83 -1.77 3.98 10.81
N PHE A 84 -2.08 3.33 9.69
CA PHE A 84 -1.23 2.32 9.08
C PHE A 84 -0.14 2.91 8.16
N GLY A 85 -0.04 4.25 8.09
CA GLY A 85 0.90 4.98 7.24
C GLY A 85 0.40 5.14 5.80
N GLU A 86 -0.88 4.86 5.56
CA GLU A 86 -1.50 4.99 4.25
C GLU A 86 -1.70 6.45 3.83
N ASN A 87 -1.56 6.70 2.53
CA ASN A 87 -1.90 7.95 1.87
C ASN A 87 -3.39 8.06 1.59
N LEU A 88 -4.01 6.94 1.20
CA LEU A 88 -5.39 6.84 0.77
C LEU A 88 -6.11 5.80 1.64
N THR A 89 -7.04 6.25 2.47
CA THR A 89 -7.97 5.33 3.13
C THR A 89 -9.17 5.14 2.21
N VAL A 90 -9.42 3.90 1.77
CA VAL A 90 -10.39 3.57 0.72
C VAL A 90 -11.48 2.63 1.24
N VAL A 91 -12.65 2.61 0.59
CA VAL A 91 -13.72 1.66 0.86
C VAL A 91 -14.03 0.84 -0.39
N GLY A 92 -14.20 -0.49 -0.22
CA GLY A 92 -14.58 -1.42 -1.29
C GLY A 92 -13.41 -1.85 -2.18
N LEU A 93 -12.17 -1.78 -1.71
CA LEU A 93 -10.96 -2.21 -2.42
C LEU A 93 -10.16 -3.20 -1.56
N LEU A 94 -10.72 -4.39 -1.37
CA LEU A 94 -10.09 -5.43 -0.55
C LEU A 94 -8.98 -6.16 -1.31
N GLU A 95 -7.99 -6.66 -0.59
CA GLU A 95 -6.82 -7.35 -1.13
C GLU A 95 -7.16 -8.61 -1.93
N ASP A 96 -8.32 -9.23 -1.66
CA ASP A 96 -8.82 -10.40 -2.40
C ASP A 96 -9.55 -10.02 -3.70
N GLU A 97 -9.86 -8.73 -3.91
CA GLU A 97 -10.64 -8.22 -5.04
C GLU A 97 -9.84 -7.31 -5.98
N VAL A 98 -8.70 -6.80 -5.51
CA VAL A 98 -7.79 -5.94 -6.27
C VAL A 98 -6.62 -6.76 -6.79
N TYR A 99 -6.32 -6.63 -8.09
CA TYR A 99 -5.20 -7.35 -8.72
C TYR A 99 -3.97 -6.46 -8.84
N ILE A 100 -2.79 -7.05 -8.73
CA ILE A 100 -1.56 -6.39 -9.14
C ILE A 100 -1.66 -6.12 -10.64
N GLY A 101 -1.42 -4.86 -11.05
CA GLY A 101 -1.59 -4.42 -12.41
C GLY A 101 -2.92 -3.70 -12.69
N ASP A 102 -3.92 -3.83 -11.82
CA ASP A 102 -5.18 -3.09 -11.98
C ASP A 102 -4.92 -1.59 -12.10
N ILE A 103 -5.64 -0.95 -13.03
CA ILE A 103 -5.61 0.51 -13.21
C ILE A 103 -6.87 1.10 -12.59
N LEU A 104 -6.67 2.06 -11.69
CA LEU A 104 -7.73 2.75 -10.98
C LEU A 104 -7.80 4.22 -11.41
N GLN A 105 -9.01 4.70 -11.67
CA GLN A 105 -9.31 6.12 -11.77
C GLN A 105 -9.81 6.62 -10.42
N ILE A 106 -9.21 7.69 -9.90
CA ILE A 106 -9.64 8.34 -8.66
C ILE A 106 -10.26 9.69 -9.03
N GLY A 107 -11.49 9.94 -8.58
CA GLY A 107 -12.23 11.16 -8.94
C GLY A 107 -12.67 11.17 -10.39
N GLU A 108 -12.91 12.39 -10.90
CA GLU A 108 -13.39 12.62 -12.26
C GLU A 108 -12.28 12.40 -13.29
N VAL A 109 -12.64 11.74 -14.40
CA VAL A 109 -11.72 11.48 -15.54
C VAL A 109 -11.20 12.81 -16.09
N GLY A 110 -9.88 12.90 -16.26
CA GLY A 110 -9.21 14.10 -16.76
C GLY A 110 -8.89 15.15 -15.67
N ILE A 111 -9.40 14.99 -14.45
CA ILE A 111 -9.13 15.87 -13.30
C ILE A 111 -8.35 15.10 -12.21
N GLY A 112 -8.86 13.96 -11.81
CA GLY A 112 -8.24 13.08 -10.85
C GLY A 112 -7.15 12.21 -11.48
N PRO A 113 -6.26 11.62 -10.68
CA PRO A 113 -5.18 10.79 -11.17
C PRO A 113 -5.66 9.41 -11.61
N THR A 114 -4.92 8.83 -12.55
CA THR A 114 -4.98 7.40 -12.84
C THR A 114 -3.77 6.73 -12.19
N VAL A 115 -4.00 5.65 -11.46
CA VAL A 115 -2.96 4.93 -10.71
C VAL A 115 -2.98 3.45 -11.06
N GLN A 116 -1.85 2.77 -10.89
CA GLN A 116 -1.74 1.33 -11.15
C GLN A 116 -1.22 0.61 -9.90
N VAL A 117 -1.86 -0.49 -9.55
CA VAL A 117 -1.49 -1.33 -8.41
C VAL A 117 -0.19 -2.07 -8.72
N THR A 118 0.79 -2.03 -7.83
CA THR A 118 2.16 -2.52 -8.07
C THR A 118 2.60 -3.63 -7.14
N MET A 119 2.20 -3.58 -5.88
CA MET A 119 2.61 -4.57 -4.88
C MET A 119 1.81 -4.46 -3.57
N PRO A 120 1.70 -5.54 -2.77
CA PRO A 120 1.23 -5.47 -1.40
C PRO A 120 2.20 -4.67 -0.51
N ARG A 121 1.70 -4.08 0.56
CA ARG A 121 2.56 -3.42 1.53
C ARG A 121 3.15 -4.45 2.52
N ILE A 122 4.46 -4.45 2.64
CA ILE A 122 5.18 -5.21 3.67
C ILE A 122 5.49 -4.30 4.86
N PRO A 123 5.05 -4.64 6.08
CA PRO A 123 5.32 -3.83 7.25
C PRO A 123 6.81 -3.91 7.64
N CYS A 124 7.35 -2.83 8.19
CA CYS A 124 8.72 -2.77 8.69
C CYS A 124 8.75 -2.38 10.17
N PHE A 125 9.93 -2.40 10.78
CA PHE A 125 10.11 -2.07 12.19
C PHE A 125 9.57 -0.68 12.60
N LYS A 126 9.56 0.30 11.67
CA LYS A 126 8.97 1.64 11.92
C LYS A 126 7.46 1.55 12.15
N PHE A 127 6.77 0.63 11.44
CA PHE A 127 5.36 0.34 11.70
C PHE A 127 5.18 -0.34 13.06
N GLY A 128 6.02 -1.33 13.37
CA GLY A 128 6.02 -1.97 14.70
C GLY A 128 6.16 -0.96 15.83
N HIS A 129 7.11 -0.03 15.70
CA HIS A 129 7.31 1.05 16.68
C HIS A 129 6.09 1.98 16.78
N LYS A 130 5.51 2.39 15.64
CA LYS A 130 4.33 3.28 15.61
C LYS A 130 3.12 2.66 16.33
N ILE A 131 2.87 1.38 16.14
CA ILE A 131 1.75 0.67 16.76
C ILE A 131 2.04 0.31 18.22
N GLY A 132 3.32 0.07 18.57
CA GLY A 132 3.74 -0.21 19.95
C GLY A 132 3.25 -1.55 20.50
N GLN A 133 2.94 -2.52 19.63
CA GLN A 133 2.44 -3.84 20.03
C GLN A 133 3.43 -4.94 19.67
N PRO A 134 3.73 -5.88 20.60
CA PRO A 134 4.54 -7.06 20.29
C PRO A 134 3.95 -7.86 19.14
N ASN A 135 4.80 -8.38 18.27
CA ASN A 135 4.42 -9.27 17.15
C ASN A 135 3.46 -8.66 16.10
N ILE A 136 3.25 -7.33 16.12
CA ILE A 136 2.34 -6.69 15.16
C ILE A 136 2.75 -6.95 13.70
N LEU A 137 4.04 -7.05 13.42
CA LEU A 137 4.51 -7.28 12.05
C LEU A 137 4.07 -8.64 11.52
N ASP A 138 4.21 -9.70 12.33
CA ASP A 138 3.75 -11.04 11.99
C ASP A 138 2.23 -11.12 11.90
N ALA A 139 1.52 -10.55 12.89
CA ALA A 139 0.06 -10.49 12.88
C ALA A 139 -0.47 -9.75 11.64
N PHE A 140 0.19 -8.65 11.25
CA PHE A 140 -0.18 -7.89 10.07
C PHE A 140 -0.02 -8.71 8.78
N LEU A 141 1.12 -9.38 8.60
CA LEU A 141 1.38 -10.24 7.46
C LEU A 141 0.38 -11.39 7.37
N ARG A 142 0.21 -12.15 8.47
CA ARG A 142 -0.70 -13.31 8.51
C ARG A 142 -2.17 -12.93 8.33
N SER A 143 -2.55 -11.72 8.70
CA SER A 143 -3.94 -11.25 8.51
C SER A 143 -4.32 -11.11 7.03
N GLY A 144 -3.35 -10.94 6.14
CA GLY A 144 -3.58 -10.62 4.74
C GLY A 144 -4.08 -9.20 4.48
N ARG A 145 -4.28 -8.39 5.53
CA ARG A 145 -4.79 -7.02 5.48
C ARG A 145 -3.65 -6.02 5.29
N SER A 146 -2.98 -6.13 4.16
CA SER A 146 -1.76 -5.37 3.89
C SER A 146 -2.00 -3.99 3.32
N GLY A 147 -3.14 -3.77 2.64
CA GLY A 147 -3.25 -2.70 1.68
C GLY A 147 -2.27 -2.90 0.52
N PHE A 148 -2.14 -1.92 -0.35
CA PHE A 148 -1.31 -2.04 -1.55
C PHE A 148 -0.71 -0.70 -1.97
N TYR A 149 0.44 -0.80 -2.59
CA TYR A 149 1.11 0.33 -3.23
C TYR A 149 0.65 0.51 -4.68
N GLN A 150 0.78 1.75 -5.13
CA GLN A 150 0.40 2.16 -6.48
C GLN A 150 1.45 3.12 -7.04
N ARG A 151 1.63 3.06 -8.37
CA ARG A 151 2.33 4.10 -9.14
C ARG A 151 1.33 5.00 -9.84
N LEU A 152 1.71 6.22 -10.12
CA LEU A 152 0.88 7.13 -10.91
C LEU A 152 1.15 6.93 -12.40
N LEU A 153 0.06 6.81 -13.17
CA LEU A 153 0.08 6.88 -14.63
C LEU A 153 -0.17 8.32 -15.10
N THR A 154 -1.14 8.99 -14.48
CA THR A 154 -1.40 10.42 -14.71
C THR A 154 -1.50 11.17 -13.40
N ALA A 155 -0.97 12.39 -13.37
CA ALA A 155 -1.12 13.27 -12.21
C ALA A 155 -2.55 13.82 -12.14
N GLY A 156 -3.00 14.16 -10.94
CA GLY A 156 -4.32 14.75 -10.71
C GLY A 156 -4.53 15.11 -9.25
N LYS A 157 -5.63 15.79 -8.94
CA LYS A 157 -5.99 16.12 -7.55
C LYS A 157 -6.87 15.02 -6.97
N VAL A 158 -6.66 14.73 -5.68
CA VAL A 158 -7.46 13.79 -4.89
C VAL A 158 -7.98 14.46 -3.63
N GLN A 159 -9.17 14.11 -3.22
CA GLN A 159 -9.76 14.54 -1.96
C GLN A 159 -10.67 13.45 -1.36
N ALA A 160 -10.94 13.54 -0.08
CA ALA A 160 -11.94 12.69 0.55
C ALA A 160 -13.30 12.87 -0.14
N GLY A 161 -13.97 11.76 -0.43
CA GLY A 161 -15.25 11.75 -1.15
C GLY A 161 -15.13 11.39 -2.63
N ASP A 162 -13.94 11.43 -3.22
CA ASP A 162 -13.74 11.03 -4.62
C ASP A 162 -14.16 9.58 -4.86
N SER A 163 -14.81 9.33 -5.99
CA SER A 163 -15.07 7.96 -6.46
C SER A 163 -13.78 7.27 -6.83
N VAL A 164 -13.72 5.96 -6.65
CA VAL A 164 -12.63 5.14 -7.18
C VAL A 164 -13.23 4.06 -8.06
N THR A 165 -12.79 3.97 -9.30
CA THR A 165 -13.26 2.96 -10.25
C THR A 165 -12.09 2.18 -10.81
N ILE A 166 -12.25 0.87 -10.99
CA ILE A 166 -11.29 0.05 -11.71
C ILE A 166 -11.56 0.26 -13.19
N SER A 167 -10.67 1.00 -13.86
CA SER A 167 -10.79 1.32 -15.28
C SER A 167 -10.25 0.21 -16.19
N GLN A 168 -9.31 -0.59 -15.66
CA GLN A 168 -8.77 -1.75 -16.36
C GLN A 168 -8.34 -2.81 -15.35
N ARG A 169 -8.70 -4.06 -15.60
CA ARG A 169 -8.24 -5.23 -14.86
C ARG A 169 -6.98 -5.82 -15.49
N ASP A 170 -6.06 -6.25 -14.66
CA ASP A 170 -4.90 -7.01 -15.13
C ASP A 170 -5.34 -8.41 -15.59
N PRO A 171 -4.93 -8.88 -16.77
CA PRO A 171 -5.34 -10.17 -17.29
C PRO A 171 -4.81 -11.36 -16.51
N GLN A 172 -3.74 -11.19 -15.74
CA GLN A 172 -3.18 -12.26 -14.91
C GLN A 172 -4.00 -12.52 -13.65
N GLN A 173 -4.85 -11.58 -13.21
CA GLN A 173 -5.77 -11.73 -12.07
C GLN A 173 -5.11 -12.18 -10.76
N VAL A 174 -3.84 -11.82 -10.55
CA VAL A 174 -3.12 -12.11 -9.31
C VAL A 174 -3.52 -11.06 -8.26
N THR A 175 -4.30 -11.47 -7.27
CA THR A 175 -4.77 -10.55 -6.23
C THR A 175 -3.62 -10.02 -5.36
N VAL A 176 -3.82 -8.88 -4.72
CA VAL A 176 -2.88 -8.33 -3.73
C VAL A 176 -2.61 -9.36 -2.62
N ARG A 177 -3.67 -10.08 -2.18
CA ARG A 177 -3.56 -11.14 -1.16
C ARG A 177 -2.66 -12.29 -1.61
N VAL A 178 -2.84 -12.77 -2.84
CA VAL A 178 -1.98 -13.81 -3.44
C VAL A 178 -0.54 -13.32 -3.57
N ALA A 179 -0.33 -12.10 -4.07
CA ALA A 179 1.01 -11.51 -4.19
C ALA A 179 1.73 -11.38 -2.83
N LEU A 180 1.00 -11.07 -1.74
CA LEU A 180 1.54 -11.07 -0.39
C LEU A 180 1.97 -12.48 0.05
N GLY A 181 1.13 -13.49 -0.20
CA GLY A 181 1.43 -14.90 0.09
C GLY A 181 2.68 -15.37 -0.63
N LEU A 182 2.77 -15.10 -1.93
CA LEU A 182 3.94 -15.40 -2.75
C LEU A 182 5.21 -14.73 -2.24
N GLN A 183 5.11 -13.49 -1.72
CA GLN A 183 6.28 -12.73 -1.29
C GLN A 183 6.81 -13.13 0.09
N LYS A 184 5.92 -13.40 1.05
CA LYS A 184 6.27 -13.45 2.47
C LYS A 184 5.85 -14.70 3.22
N LEU A 185 4.81 -15.38 2.75
CA LEU A 185 4.26 -16.53 3.45
C LEU A 185 4.68 -17.86 2.80
N GLN A 186 5.47 -17.80 1.74
CA GLN A 186 5.87 -18.95 0.93
C GLN A 186 4.69 -19.78 0.41
N GLU A 187 3.55 -19.12 0.20
CA GLU A 187 2.36 -19.68 -0.40
C GLU A 187 2.50 -19.74 -1.93
N GLY A 188 1.70 -20.60 -2.57
CA GLY A 188 1.67 -20.78 -4.02
C GLY A 188 2.78 -21.64 -4.57
N ASP A 189 2.59 -22.05 -5.81
CA ASP A 189 3.48 -22.94 -6.55
C ASP A 189 4.23 -22.24 -7.69
N ALA A 190 5.01 -23.00 -8.46
CA ALA A 190 5.79 -22.47 -9.56
C ALA A 190 4.91 -21.88 -10.70
N GLU A 191 3.72 -22.45 -10.94
CA GLU A 191 2.79 -21.96 -11.96
C GLU A 191 2.27 -20.57 -11.61
N LEU A 192 1.84 -20.39 -10.37
CA LEU A 192 1.36 -19.08 -9.87
C LEU A 192 2.48 -18.03 -9.85
N LEU A 193 3.72 -18.41 -9.51
CA LEU A 193 4.88 -17.53 -9.60
C LEU A 193 5.15 -17.11 -11.06
N GLN A 194 5.07 -18.04 -12.00
CA GLN A 194 5.25 -17.76 -13.42
C GLN A 194 4.14 -16.83 -13.95
N GLN A 195 2.89 -17.06 -13.56
CA GLN A 195 1.76 -16.20 -13.88
C GLN A 195 1.99 -14.78 -13.35
N ALA A 196 2.37 -14.63 -12.09
CA ALA A 196 2.65 -13.33 -11.49
C ALA A 196 3.80 -12.58 -12.18
N LEU A 197 4.79 -13.29 -12.70
CA LEU A 197 5.90 -12.71 -13.47
C LEU A 197 5.50 -12.16 -14.84
N GLN A 198 4.34 -12.51 -15.38
CA GLN A 198 3.81 -11.94 -16.63
C GLN A 198 3.21 -10.54 -16.43
N ILE A 199 2.96 -10.12 -15.18
CA ILE A 199 2.43 -8.78 -14.89
C ILE A 199 3.49 -7.74 -15.24
N GLU A 200 3.22 -6.88 -16.21
CA GLU A 200 4.17 -5.84 -16.64
C GLU A 200 4.49 -4.83 -15.56
N SER A 201 3.46 -4.42 -14.81
CA SER A 201 3.56 -3.43 -13.74
C SER A 201 4.13 -3.96 -12.43
N LEU A 202 4.43 -5.26 -12.35
CA LEU A 202 4.99 -5.88 -11.14
C LEU A 202 6.23 -5.12 -10.67
N ALA A 203 6.21 -4.67 -9.43
CA ALA A 203 7.33 -3.93 -8.86
C ALA A 203 8.64 -4.74 -8.96
N PRO A 204 9.79 -4.11 -9.32
CA PRO A 204 11.07 -4.81 -9.50
C PRO A 204 11.46 -5.68 -8.29
N LEU A 205 11.15 -5.20 -7.09
CA LEU A 205 11.38 -5.95 -5.85
C LEU A 205 10.63 -7.30 -5.84
N LEU A 206 9.33 -7.29 -6.20
CA LEU A 206 8.53 -8.53 -6.26
C LEU A 206 9.04 -9.45 -7.35
N ARG A 207 9.35 -8.91 -8.52
CA ARG A 207 9.90 -9.67 -9.64
C ARG A 207 11.17 -10.41 -9.23
N SER A 208 12.09 -9.74 -8.55
CA SER A 208 13.33 -10.35 -8.04
C SER A 208 13.04 -11.48 -7.04
N VAL A 209 12.13 -11.27 -6.09
CA VAL A 209 11.74 -12.29 -5.10
C VAL A 209 11.13 -13.52 -5.78
N TYR A 210 10.21 -13.32 -6.73
CA TYR A 210 9.54 -14.43 -7.42
C TYR A 210 10.49 -15.23 -8.31
N GLN A 211 11.40 -14.55 -9.01
CA GLN A 211 12.47 -15.21 -9.78
C GLN A 211 13.40 -16.04 -8.90
N GLN A 212 13.78 -15.50 -7.74
CA GLN A 212 14.60 -16.23 -6.78
C GLN A 212 13.89 -17.48 -6.27
N ARG A 213 12.62 -17.39 -5.90
CA ARG A 213 11.82 -18.54 -5.46
C ARG A 213 11.72 -19.62 -6.52
N LEU A 214 11.49 -19.26 -7.77
CA LEU A 214 11.47 -20.22 -8.88
C LEU A 214 12.83 -20.94 -9.05
N SER A 215 13.93 -20.21 -8.87
CA SER A 215 15.27 -20.80 -9.02
C SER A 215 15.67 -21.73 -7.88
N THR A 216 15.12 -21.53 -6.67
CA THR A 216 15.42 -22.34 -5.48
C THR A 216 14.43 -23.49 -5.26
N GLY A 217 13.35 -23.55 -6.03
CA GLY A 217 12.32 -24.59 -5.91
C GLY A 217 11.53 -24.52 -4.58
N SER A 218 11.48 -23.34 -3.97
CA SER A 218 10.87 -23.08 -2.65
C SER A 218 9.59 -22.26 -2.79
#